data_bf6667306360d190b978c88bbd7e9b46
#
_entry.id   bf6667306360d190b978c88bbd7e9b46
#
_cell.length_a   1.000
_cell.length_b   1.000
_cell.length_c   1.000
_cell.angle_alpha   90.00
_cell.angle_beta   90.00
_cell.angle_gamma   90.00
#
_symmetry.space_group_name_H-M   'P 1'
#
loop_
_entity.id
_entity.type
_entity.pdbx_description
1 polymer ?
#
loop_
_entity_poly.entity_id
_entity_poly.type
_entity_poly.pdbx_seq_one_letter_code
_entity_poly.pdbx_strand_id
1 'polypeptide(L)'
;MAIGDIVTRIAADARDEGDALLDAARADAERVRGDARTRADARTASEAARGIADAERDAATLLANTRLAVRDALLTARQALDREAIERVEAALIGSDDERYAALLARGIAEAVGACNSLRVGTADADRLRRSLPKALAAAGVALRVDDAPADIERGVVLLGDRVRVEVSAAAMLKARRDDLLAEVDAALFGKGE
;
A
#
# COMPACT_ATOMS: atom_id res chain seq x y z
N MET A 1 89.86 52.44 -24.55
CA MET A 1 88.37 52.21 -24.43
C MET A 1 87.82 53.53 -23.90
N ALA A 2 86.94 54.17 -24.64
CA ALA A 2 86.36 55.43 -24.21
C ALA A 2 85.25 55.15 -23.20
N ILE A 3 85.02 56.02 -22.19
CA ILE A 3 83.99 55.91 -21.18
C ILE A 3 82.54 55.70 -21.83
N GLY A 4 82.34 56.25 -23.06
CA GLY A 4 81.13 56.08 -23.83
C GLY A 4 80.84 54.64 -24.24
N ASP A 5 81.89 53.82 -24.56
CA ASP A 5 81.69 52.41 -24.96
C ASP A 5 81.18 51.59 -23.73
N ILE A 6 81.66 51.90 -22.55
CA ILE A 6 81.25 51.24 -21.31
C ILE A 6 79.79 51.55 -20.97
N VAL A 7 79.39 52.83 -21.08
CA VAL A 7 78.01 53.27 -20.84
C VAL A 7 77.02 52.63 -21.83
N THR A 8 77.41 52.60 -23.12
CA THR A 8 76.62 51.95 -24.19
C THR A 8 76.42 50.47 -23.90
N ARG A 9 77.46 49.77 -23.43
CA ARG A 9 77.40 48.33 -23.09
C ARG A 9 76.56 48.08 -21.90
N ILE A 10 76.71 48.85 -20.85
CA ILE A 10 75.82 48.73 -19.62
C ILE A 10 74.37 48.99 -20.00
N ALA A 11 74.08 49.96 -20.87
CA ALA A 11 72.71 50.20 -21.34
C ALA A 11 72.17 49.11 -22.24
N ALA A 12 73.00 48.44 -23.04
CA ALA A 12 72.55 47.24 -23.78
C ALA A 12 72.32 46.02 -22.89
N ASP A 13 73.26 45.75 -21.98
CA ASP A 13 73.11 44.64 -21.01
C ASP A 13 71.86 44.80 -20.14
N ALA A 14 71.58 46.02 -19.68
CA ALA A 14 70.38 46.33 -18.92
C ALA A 14 69.06 46.17 -19.69
N ARG A 15 69.06 46.42 -21.01
CA ARG A 15 67.92 46.18 -21.88
C ARG A 15 67.74 44.67 -22.10
N ASP A 16 68.78 43.94 -22.33
CA ASP A 16 68.76 42.50 -22.56
C ASP A 16 68.23 41.75 -21.27
N GLU A 17 68.69 42.18 -20.10
CA GLU A 17 68.18 41.70 -18.81
C GLU A 17 66.68 42.05 -18.61
N GLY A 18 66.29 43.27 -18.97
CA GLY A 18 64.87 43.72 -18.91
C GLY A 18 63.96 42.89 -19.82
N ASP A 19 64.41 42.69 -21.06
CA ASP A 19 63.64 41.87 -22.02
C ASP A 19 63.55 40.41 -21.59
N ALA A 20 64.64 39.84 -21.09
CA ALA A 20 64.63 38.47 -20.54
C ALA A 20 63.66 38.31 -19.34
N LEU A 21 63.62 39.32 -18.43
CA LEU A 21 62.70 39.33 -17.31
C LEU A 21 61.25 39.44 -17.73
N LEU A 22 60.96 40.28 -18.77
CA LEU A 22 59.64 40.42 -19.33
C LEU A 22 59.17 39.12 -20.02
N ASP A 23 60.03 38.46 -20.76
CA ASP A 23 59.71 37.21 -21.42
C ASP A 23 59.48 36.08 -20.40
N ALA A 24 60.30 36.01 -19.34
CA ALA A 24 60.07 35.07 -18.24
C ALA A 24 58.71 35.33 -17.55
N ALA A 25 58.37 36.59 -17.27
CA ALA A 25 57.11 36.96 -16.66
C ALA A 25 55.90 36.63 -17.56
N ARG A 26 56.02 36.83 -18.88
CA ARG A 26 54.99 36.44 -19.86
C ARG A 26 54.79 34.92 -19.94
N ALA A 27 55.88 34.16 -19.94
CA ALA A 27 55.82 32.71 -19.90
C ALA A 27 55.17 32.19 -18.64
N ASP A 28 55.48 32.75 -17.49
CA ASP A 28 54.82 32.39 -16.21
C ASP A 28 53.36 32.78 -16.19
N ALA A 29 52.98 33.94 -16.71
CA ALA A 29 51.57 34.34 -16.82
C ALA A 29 50.77 33.38 -17.72
N GLU A 30 51.31 32.95 -18.87
CA GLU A 30 50.67 31.97 -19.75
C GLU A 30 50.55 30.60 -19.07
N ARG A 31 51.59 30.16 -18.37
CA ARG A 31 51.49 28.90 -17.58
C ARG A 31 50.39 28.98 -16.51
N VAL A 32 50.32 30.05 -15.72
CA VAL A 32 49.29 30.25 -14.71
C VAL A 32 47.88 30.28 -15.31
N ARG A 33 47.71 30.95 -16.47
CA ARG A 33 46.43 30.95 -17.20
C ARG A 33 46.05 29.56 -17.75
N GLY A 34 47.04 28.84 -18.29
CA GLY A 34 46.84 27.46 -18.75
C GLY A 34 46.40 26.54 -17.63
N ASP A 35 47.09 26.56 -16.51
CA ASP A 35 46.75 25.77 -15.33
C ASP A 35 45.37 26.14 -14.75
N ALA A 36 45.01 27.44 -14.76
CA ALA A 36 43.70 27.89 -14.32
C ALA A 36 42.57 27.40 -15.24
N ARG A 37 42.75 27.44 -16.55
CA ARG A 37 41.79 26.92 -17.51
C ARG A 37 41.60 25.41 -17.35
N THR A 38 42.71 24.64 -17.30
CA THR A 38 42.64 23.19 -17.10
C THR A 38 41.89 22.80 -15.83
N ARG A 39 42.11 23.53 -14.71
CA ARG A 39 41.39 23.32 -13.45
C ARG A 39 39.90 23.69 -13.55
N ALA A 40 39.57 24.80 -14.23
CA ALA A 40 38.20 25.21 -14.47
C ALA A 40 37.44 24.16 -15.30
N ASP A 41 38.04 23.70 -16.40
CA ASP A 41 37.44 22.68 -17.27
C ASP A 41 37.22 21.35 -16.53
N ALA A 42 38.19 20.89 -15.75
CA ALA A 42 38.07 19.69 -14.94
C ALA A 42 36.98 19.81 -13.86
N ARG A 43 36.85 20.99 -13.25
CA ARG A 43 35.80 21.28 -12.27
C ARG A 43 34.42 21.27 -12.93
N THR A 44 34.26 21.95 -14.06
CA THR A 44 33.01 21.98 -14.82
C THR A 44 32.58 20.58 -15.24
N ALA A 45 33.49 19.77 -15.77
CA ALA A 45 33.21 18.38 -16.14
C ALA A 45 32.80 17.53 -14.94
N SER A 46 33.48 17.69 -13.78
CA SER A 46 33.12 16.99 -12.53
C SER A 46 31.74 17.40 -12.00
N GLU A 47 31.44 18.68 -12.03
CA GLU A 47 30.14 19.20 -11.57
C GLU A 47 29.00 18.75 -12.51
N ALA A 48 29.22 18.75 -13.82
CA ALA A 48 28.24 18.21 -14.76
C ALA A 48 28.00 16.70 -14.58
N ALA A 49 29.05 15.91 -14.38
CA ALA A 49 28.91 14.48 -14.13
C ALA A 49 28.17 14.19 -12.84
N ARG A 50 28.42 14.96 -11.77
CA ARG A 50 27.66 14.86 -10.52
C ARG A 50 26.20 15.22 -10.73
N GLY A 51 25.91 16.34 -11.42
CA GLY A 51 24.52 16.74 -11.69
C GLY A 51 23.73 15.70 -12.46
N ILE A 52 24.36 15.04 -13.45
CA ILE A 52 23.73 13.93 -14.19
C ILE A 52 23.42 12.76 -13.25
N ALA A 53 24.40 12.33 -12.45
CA ALA A 53 24.24 11.21 -11.54
C ALA A 53 23.19 11.50 -10.45
N ASP A 54 23.08 12.74 -9.99
CA ASP A 54 22.05 13.17 -9.04
C ASP A 54 20.65 13.11 -9.69
N ALA A 55 20.51 13.66 -10.90
CA ALA A 55 19.26 13.64 -11.65
C ALA A 55 18.79 12.21 -11.97
N GLU A 56 19.70 11.30 -12.31
CA GLU A 56 19.39 9.89 -12.54
C GLU A 56 18.89 9.20 -11.25
N ARG A 57 19.51 9.49 -10.07
CA ARG A 57 19.06 8.97 -8.78
C ARG A 57 17.68 9.50 -8.39
N ASP A 58 17.44 10.79 -8.59
CA ASP A 58 16.16 11.42 -8.31
C ASP A 58 15.06 10.86 -9.21
N ALA A 59 15.33 10.67 -10.48
CA ALA A 59 14.41 10.05 -11.43
C ALA A 59 14.09 8.59 -11.04
N ALA A 60 15.09 7.80 -10.65
CA ALA A 60 14.88 6.43 -10.19
C ALA A 60 14.03 6.38 -8.92
N THR A 61 14.29 7.28 -7.97
CA THR A 61 13.51 7.40 -6.72
C THR A 61 12.06 7.80 -7.00
N LEU A 62 11.84 8.76 -7.88
CA LEU A 62 10.49 9.19 -8.28
C LEU A 62 9.72 8.04 -8.93
N LEU A 63 10.34 7.30 -9.84
CA LEU A 63 9.73 6.13 -10.48
C LEU A 63 9.38 5.03 -9.47
N ALA A 64 10.27 4.74 -8.53
CA ALA A 64 10.02 3.77 -7.47
C ALA A 64 8.84 4.18 -6.58
N ASN A 65 8.81 5.43 -6.12
CA ASN A 65 7.72 5.97 -5.31
C ASN A 65 6.39 5.97 -6.06
N THR A 66 6.40 6.34 -7.35
CA THR A 66 5.20 6.32 -8.19
C THR A 66 4.65 4.91 -8.35
N ARG A 67 5.51 3.91 -8.58
CA ARG A 67 5.10 2.50 -8.65
C ARG A 67 4.48 2.01 -7.35
N LEU A 68 5.04 2.36 -6.20
CA LEU A 68 4.47 2.06 -4.90
C LEU A 68 3.09 2.72 -4.72
N ALA A 69 2.97 4.00 -5.03
CA ALA A 69 1.70 4.73 -4.92
C ALA A 69 0.61 4.12 -5.81
N VAL A 70 0.93 3.73 -7.04
CA VAL A 70 -0.02 3.05 -7.95
C VAL A 70 -0.43 1.69 -7.39
N ARG A 71 0.52 0.90 -6.87
CA ARG A 71 0.22 -0.38 -6.24
C ARG A 71 -0.71 -0.22 -5.04
N ASP A 72 -0.42 0.74 -4.16
CA ASP A 72 -1.23 1.01 -2.97
C ASP A 72 -2.64 1.48 -3.32
N ALA A 73 -2.77 2.34 -4.33
CA ALA A 73 -4.07 2.77 -4.85
C ALA A 73 -4.88 1.59 -5.41
N LEU A 74 -4.23 0.70 -6.17
CA LEU A 74 -4.87 -0.50 -6.72
C LEU A 74 -5.34 -1.45 -5.63
N LEU A 75 -4.49 -1.72 -4.63
CA LEU A 75 -4.84 -2.57 -3.49
C LEU A 75 -5.99 -1.97 -2.67
N THR A 76 -5.98 -0.66 -2.45
CA THR A 76 -7.06 0.03 -1.73
C THR A 76 -8.39 -0.07 -2.49
N ALA A 77 -8.37 0.15 -3.80
CA ALA A 77 -9.56 0.00 -4.64
C ALA A 77 -10.10 -1.43 -4.64
N ARG A 78 -9.19 -2.43 -4.73
CA ARG A 78 -9.56 -3.86 -4.66
C ARG A 78 -10.22 -4.20 -3.33
N GLN A 79 -9.63 -3.80 -2.20
CA GLN A 79 -10.21 -4.01 -0.87
C GLN A 79 -11.56 -3.31 -0.68
N ALA A 80 -11.78 -2.16 -1.33
CA ALA A 80 -13.07 -1.49 -1.31
C ALA A 80 -14.15 -2.29 -2.06
N LEU A 81 -13.81 -2.84 -3.24
CA LEU A 81 -14.72 -3.70 -4.01
C LEU A 81 -15.04 -5.01 -3.27
N ASP A 82 -14.05 -5.63 -2.65
CA ASP A 82 -14.23 -6.84 -1.84
C ASP A 82 -15.21 -6.60 -0.69
N ARG A 83 -15.05 -5.47 0.00
CA ARG A 83 -15.96 -5.08 1.09
C ARG A 83 -17.38 -4.85 0.56
N GLU A 84 -17.51 -4.09 -0.50
CA GLU A 84 -18.81 -3.82 -1.12
C GLU A 84 -19.49 -5.13 -1.59
N ALA A 85 -18.75 -6.07 -2.15
CA ALA A 85 -19.29 -7.37 -2.55
C ALA A 85 -19.82 -8.15 -1.35
N ILE A 86 -19.06 -8.23 -0.25
CA ILE A 86 -19.50 -8.91 0.99
C ILE A 86 -20.74 -8.23 1.58
N GLU A 87 -20.79 -6.90 1.66
CA GLU A 87 -21.95 -6.14 2.14
C GLU A 87 -23.20 -6.39 1.29
N ARG A 88 -23.04 -6.47 -0.03
CA ARG A 88 -24.14 -6.82 -0.95
C ARG A 88 -24.65 -8.25 -0.76
N VAL A 89 -23.75 -9.20 -0.54
CA VAL A 89 -24.12 -10.59 -0.24
C VAL A 89 -24.87 -10.65 1.08
N GLU A 90 -24.40 -9.98 2.12
CA GLU A 90 -25.08 -9.91 3.41
C GLU A 90 -26.49 -9.32 3.27
N ALA A 91 -26.61 -8.19 2.60
CA ALA A 91 -27.90 -7.56 2.35
C ALA A 91 -28.86 -8.45 1.57
N ALA A 92 -28.36 -9.21 0.57
CA ALA A 92 -29.16 -10.15 -0.18
C ALA A 92 -29.62 -11.35 0.66
N LEU A 93 -28.77 -11.85 1.56
CA LEU A 93 -29.12 -12.92 2.48
C LEU A 93 -30.21 -12.46 3.48
N ILE A 94 -30.03 -11.28 4.06
CA ILE A 94 -31.01 -10.68 4.98
C ILE A 94 -32.31 -10.34 4.25
N GLY A 95 -32.25 -9.87 3.01
CA GLY A 95 -33.40 -9.51 2.17
C GLY A 95 -34.12 -10.70 1.53
N SER A 96 -33.61 -11.94 1.70
CA SER A 96 -34.28 -13.15 1.20
C SER A 96 -35.60 -13.41 1.90
N ASP A 97 -36.44 -14.28 1.38
CA ASP A 97 -37.67 -14.68 2.03
C ASP A 97 -37.43 -15.36 3.39
N ASP A 98 -38.43 -15.34 4.27
CA ASP A 98 -38.32 -15.82 5.65
C ASP A 98 -37.94 -17.31 5.75
N GLU A 99 -38.36 -18.12 4.79
CA GLU A 99 -38.06 -19.55 4.78
C GLU A 99 -36.59 -19.80 4.40
N ARG A 100 -36.09 -19.11 3.38
CA ARG A 100 -34.68 -19.19 2.97
C ARG A 100 -33.74 -18.66 4.03
N TYR A 101 -34.09 -17.52 4.65
CA TYR A 101 -33.29 -16.96 5.73
C TYR A 101 -33.26 -17.89 6.95
N ALA A 102 -34.40 -18.46 7.34
CA ALA A 102 -34.48 -19.45 8.42
C ALA A 102 -33.67 -20.72 8.10
N ALA A 103 -33.73 -21.20 6.86
CA ALA A 103 -32.96 -22.37 6.44
C ALA A 103 -31.44 -22.10 6.47
N LEU A 104 -31.00 -20.89 6.08
CA LEU A 104 -29.61 -20.46 6.19
C LEU A 104 -29.14 -20.48 7.65
N LEU A 105 -29.92 -19.86 8.55
CA LEU A 105 -29.61 -19.84 9.99
C LEU A 105 -29.60 -21.26 10.57
N ALA A 106 -30.55 -22.11 10.22
CA ALA A 106 -30.63 -23.49 10.69
C ALA A 106 -29.38 -24.31 10.31
N ARG A 107 -28.82 -24.10 9.11
CA ARG A 107 -27.54 -24.72 8.72
C ARG A 107 -26.38 -24.22 9.60
N GLY A 108 -26.24 -22.90 9.78
CA GLY A 108 -25.22 -22.34 10.66
C GLY A 108 -25.37 -22.83 12.12
N ILE A 109 -26.62 -22.96 12.61
CA ILE A 109 -26.91 -23.53 13.90
C ILE A 109 -26.47 -25.00 13.98
N ALA A 110 -26.78 -25.81 12.98
CA ALA A 110 -26.38 -27.23 12.94
C ALA A 110 -24.85 -27.41 13.00
N GLU A 111 -24.10 -26.50 12.34
CA GLU A 111 -22.63 -26.52 12.39
C GLU A 111 -22.08 -26.06 13.75
N ALA A 112 -22.80 -25.17 14.46
CA ALA A 112 -22.33 -24.50 15.66
C ALA A 112 -22.96 -25.00 16.98
N VAL A 113 -23.98 -25.88 16.92
CA VAL A 113 -24.82 -26.28 18.07
C VAL A 113 -24.00 -26.83 19.24
N GLY A 114 -23.00 -27.67 18.99
CA GLY A 114 -22.09 -28.19 20.01
C GLY A 114 -22.75 -28.58 21.33
N ALA A 115 -22.37 -27.90 22.44
CA ALA A 115 -22.90 -28.10 23.77
C ALA A 115 -24.04 -27.13 24.13
N CYS A 116 -24.67 -26.47 23.13
CA CYS A 116 -25.77 -25.56 23.35
C CYS A 116 -27.11 -26.33 23.45
N ASN A 117 -28.03 -25.86 24.32
CA ASN A 117 -29.31 -26.48 24.56
C ASN A 117 -30.52 -25.55 24.28
N SER A 118 -30.29 -24.28 24.15
CA SER A 118 -31.32 -23.30 23.79
C SER A 118 -30.78 -22.21 22.85
N LEU A 119 -31.70 -21.46 22.28
CA LEU A 119 -31.38 -20.31 21.45
C LEU A 119 -32.35 -19.15 21.70
N ARG A 120 -31.84 -17.94 21.42
CA ARG A 120 -32.63 -16.70 21.42
C ARG A 120 -32.51 -16.04 20.07
N VAL A 121 -33.58 -15.43 19.59
CA VAL A 121 -33.65 -14.73 18.32
C VAL A 121 -33.35 -13.26 18.52
N GLY A 122 -32.63 -12.65 17.60
CA GLY A 122 -32.31 -11.22 17.56
C GLY A 122 -33.58 -10.37 17.47
N THR A 123 -33.51 -9.16 18.01
CA THR A 123 -34.67 -8.27 18.17
C THR A 123 -35.39 -7.95 16.86
N ALA A 124 -34.62 -7.69 15.78
CA ALA A 124 -35.17 -7.35 14.45
C ALA A 124 -35.73 -8.57 13.70
N ASP A 125 -35.31 -9.78 14.07
CA ASP A 125 -35.70 -11.01 13.38
C ASP A 125 -36.78 -11.81 14.13
N ALA A 126 -37.17 -11.39 15.34
CA ALA A 126 -38.07 -12.14 16.19
C ALA A 126 -39.41 -12.49 15.51
N ASP A 127 -40.09 -11.52 14.92
CA ASP A 127 -41.39 -11.72 14.25
C ASP A 127 -41.25 -12.53 12.96
N ARG A 128 -40.18 -12.25 12.21
CA ARG A 128 -39.89 -12.90 10.94
C ARG A 128 -39.59 -14.40 11.12
N LEU A 129 -38.81 -14.75 12.13
CA LEU A 129 -38.35 -16.12 12.36
C LEU A 129 -39.27 -16.96 13.23
N ARG A 130 -40.29 -16.35 13.88
CA ARG A 130 -41.20 -17.04 14.79
C ARG A 130 -41.86 -18.31 14.25
N ARG A 131 -42.20 -18.31 12.94
CA ARG A 131 -42.86 -19.44 12.29
C ARG A 131 -41.89 -20.30 11.43
N SER A 132 -40.91 -19.66 10.82
CA SER A 132 -40.01 -20.31 9.85
C SER A 132 -38.87 -21.04 10.53
N LEU A 133 -38.28 -20.47 11.60
CA LEU A 133 -37.11 -21.05 12.26
C LEU A 133 -37.35 -22.41 12.89
N PRO A 134 -38.46 -22.67 13.65
CA PRO A 134 -38.72 -24.01 14.21
C PRO A 134 -38.82 -25.09 13.12
N LYS A 135 -39.47 -24.77 12.01
CA LYS A 135 -39.55 -25.69 10.84
C LYS A 135 -38.20 -25.98 10.23
N ALA A 136 -37.40 -24.94 10.05
CA ALA A 136 -36.05 -25.08 9.47
C ALA A 136 -35.11 -25.87 10.39
N LEU A 137 -35.19 -25.67 11.72
CA LEU A 137 -34.42 -26.46 12.69
C LEU A 137 -34.80 -27.93 12.65
N ALA A 138 -36.12 -28.23 12.62
CA ALA A 138 -36.60 -29.60 12.50
C ALA A 138 -36.12 -30.28 11.20
N ALA A 139 -36.16 -29.56 10.08
CA ALA A 139 -35.63 -30.04 8.79
C ALA A 139 -34.11 -30.27 8.81
N ALA A 140 -33.37 -29.49 9.58
CA ALA A 140 -31.92 -29.64 9.80
C ALA A 140 -31.57 -30.70 10.87
N GLY A 141 -32.57 -31.35 11.51
CA GLY A 141 -32.34 -32.33 12.56
C GLY A 141 -31.81 -31.74 13.86
N VAL A 142 -32.03 -30.46 14.13
CA VAL A 142 -31.53 -29.74 15.29
C VAL A 142 -32.67 -29.62 16.33
N ALA A 143 -32.43 -30.17 17.51
CA ALA A 143 -33.37 -30.12 18.65
C ALA A 143 -32.86 -29.11 19.68
N LEU A 144 -33.25 -27.85 19.54
CA LEU A 144 -32.95 -26.76 20.49
C LEU A 144 -34.22 -26.10 20.97
N ARG A 145 -34.25 -25.69 22.23
CA ARG A 145 -35.33 -24.89 22.76
C ARG A 145 -35.19 -23.45 22.28
N VAL A 146 -36.23 -22.90 21.71
CA VAL A 146 -36.31 -21.48 21.37
C VAL A 146 -36.83 -20.74 22.59
N ASP A 147 -36.04 -19.85 23.19
CA ASP A 147 -36.44 -19.02 24.31
C ASP A 147 -37.25 -17.81 23.82
N ASP A 148 -38.29 -17.42 24.55
CA ASP A 148 -39.14 -16.26 24.22
C ASP A 148 -38.41 -14.91 24.42
N ALA A 149 -37.39 -14.88 25.29
CA ALA A 149 -36.58 -13.68 25.51
C ALA A 149 -35.74 -13.35 24.28
N PRO A 150 -35.74 -12.10 23.84
CA PRO A 150 -34.91 -11.71 22.71
C PRO A 150 -33.41 -11.83 23.04
N ALA A 151 -32.60 -12.07 22.03
CA ALA A 151 -31.14 -11.98 22.15
C ALA A 151 -30.72 -10.51 22.21
N ASP A 152 -29.52 -10.27 22.75
CA ASP A 152 -28.87 -8.95 22.82
C ASP A 152 -28.13 -8.60 21.50
N ILE A 153 -28.57 -9.17 20.39
CA ILE A 153 -28.14 -8.87 19.04
C ILE A 153 -29.33 -8.37 18.22
N GLU A 154 -29.03 -7.63 17.16
CA GLU A 154 -30.09 -7.10 16.30
C GLU A 154 -30.66 -8.21 15.40
N ARG A 155 -29.80 -8.96 14.69
CA ARG A 155 -30.22 -9.97 13.71
C ARG A 155 -29.53 -11.31 13.95
N GLY A 156 -30.22 -12.39 13.54
CA GLY A 156 -29.76 -13.76 13.72
C GLY A 156 -30.20 -14.38 15.03
N VAL A 157 -29.42 -15.34 15.51
CA VAL A 157 -29.71 -16.07 16.75
C VAL A 157 -28.46 -16.20 17.62
N VAL A 158 -28.68 -16.33 18.92
CA VAL A 158 -27.64 -16.66 19.90
C VAL A 158 -27.92 -18.01 20.49
N LEU A 159 -27.00 -18.96 20.31
CA LEU A 159 -27.04 -20.27 20.94
C LEU A 159 -26.50 -20.16 22.36
N LEU A 160 -27.16 -20.77 23.31
CA LEU A 160 -26.81 -20.76 24.71
C LEU A 160 -26.60 -22.18 25.22
N GLY A 161 -25.47 -22.38 25.89
CA GLY A 161 -25.11 -23.57 26.65
C GLY A 161 -24.64 -23.13 28.05
N ASP A 162 -24.25 -24.09 28.89
CA ASP A 162 -23.84 -23.83 30.27
C ASP A 162 -22.64 -22.86 30.39
N ARG A 163 -21.69 -22.95 29.48
CA ARG A 163 -20.46 -22.12 29.44
C ARG A 163 -20.13 -21.58 28.06
N VAL A 164 -21.03 -21.80 27.13
CA VAL A 164 -20.79 -21.46 25.70
C VAL A 164 -21.93 -20.56 25.22
N ARG A 165 -21.56 -19.53 24.52
CA ARG A 165 -22.47 -18.65 23.81
C ARG A 165 -21.94 -18.50 22.39
N VAL A 166 -22.76 -18.80 21.39
CA VAL A 166 -22.38 -18.71 19.99
C VAL A 166 -23.41 -17.86 19.24
N GLU A 167 -22.92 -16.84 18.56
CA GLU A 167 -23.73 -16.04 17.66
C GLU A 167 -23.76 -16.71 16.29
N VAL A 168 -24.97 -16.88 15.74
CA VAL A 168 -25.20 -17.33 14.37
C VAL A 168 -26.03 -16.28 13.67
N SER A 169 -25.38 -15.47 12.85
CA SER A 169 -25.98 -14.42 12.02
C SER A 169 -25.41 -14.50 10.61
N ALA A 170 -26.08 -13.86 9.63
CA ALA A 170 -25.54 -13.77 8.26
C ALA A 170 -24.13 -13.16 8.29
N ALA A 171 -23.93 -12.09 9.07
CA ALA A 171 -22.63 -11.46 9.24
C ALA A 171 -21.56 -12.40 9.81
N ALA A 172 -21.88 -13.14 10.88
CA ALA A 172 -20.97 -14.10 11.51
C ALA A 172 -20.60 -15.24 10.57
N MET A 173 -21.56 -15.77 9.82
CA MET A 173 -21.34 -16.84 8.82
C MET A 173 -20.47 -16.35 7.67
N LEU A 174 -20.72 -15.15 7.14
CA LEU A 174 -19.88 -14.54 6.09
C LEU A 174 -18.47 -14.26 6.61
N LYS A 175 -18.34 -13.79 7.86
CA LYS A 175 -17.03 -13.56 8.47
C LYS A 175 -16.25 -14.87 8.64
N ALA A 176 -16.90 -15.95 9.03
CA ALA A 176 -16.24 -17.26 9.19
C ALA A 176 -15.74 -17.85 7.86
N ARG A 177 -16.37 -17.50 6.73
CA ARG A 177 -16.01 -17.96 5.38
C ARG A 177 -15.38 -16.87 4.53
N ARG A 178 -14.93 -15.79 5.16
CA ARG A 178 -14.47 -14.59 4.44
C ARG A 178 -13.38 -14.87 3.43
N ASP A 179 -12.39 -15.67 3.81
CA ASP A 179 -11.22 -15.92 2.94
C ASP A 179 -11.61 -16.73 1.70
N ASP A 180 -12.50 -17.72 1.85
CA ASP A 180 -13.03 -18.50 0.73
C ASP A 180 -13.88 -17.61 -0.19
N LEU A 181 -14.75 -16.79 0.39
CA LEU A 181 -15.60 -15.86 -0.38
C LEU A 181 -14.78 -14.79 -1.11
N LEU A 182 -13.74 -14.26 -0.49
CA LEU A 182 -12.85 -13.30 -1.15
C LEU A 182 -12.12 -13.93 -2.32
N ALA A 183 -11.70 -15.18 -2.20
CA ALA A 183 -11.08 -15.90 -3.32
C ALA A 183 -12.05 -16.09 -4.50
N GLU A 184 -13.33 -16.38 -4.22
CA GLU A 184 -14.36 -16.48 -5.25
C GLU A 184 -14.70 -15.12 -5.87
N VAL A 185 -14.81 -14.07 -5.07
CA VAL A 185 -15.07 -12.70 -5.53
C VAL A 185 -13.92 -12.21 -6.41
N ASP A 186 -12.68 -12.42 -5.96
CA ASP A 186 -11.48 -12.09 -6.72
C ASP A 186 -11.45 -12.80 -8.08
N ALA A 187 -11.75 -14.10 -8.10
CA ALA A 187 -11.81 -14.88 -9.33
C ALA A 187 -12.92 -14.39 -10.26
N ALA A 188 -14.06 -13.96 -9.72
CA ALA A 188 -15.19 -13.46 -10.51
C ALA A 188 -14.97 -12.04 -11.05
N LEU A 189 -14.37 -11.15 -10.26
CA LEU A 189 -14.19 -9.75 -10.64
C LEU A 189 -12.92 -9.50 -11.48
N PHE A 190 -11.85 -10.23 -11.20
CA PHE A 190 -10.53 -9.96 -11.78
C PHE A 190 -10.00 -11.11 -12.64
N GLY A 191 -10.73 -12.22 -12.74
CA GLY A 191 -10.27 -13.44 -13.40
C GLY A 191 -9.22 -14.18 -12.56
N LYS A 192 -8.89 -15.42 -12.97
CA LYS A 192 -7.71 -16.09 -12.41
C LYS A 192 -6.51 -15.28 -12.89
N GLY A 193 -5.88 -14.53 -11.96
CA GLY A 193 -4.66 -13.81 -12.27
C GLY A 193 -3.64 -14.78 -12.88
N GLU A 194 -3.23 -14.52 -14.13
CA GLU A 194 -2.06 -15.10 -14.75
C GLU A 194 -0.79 -14.63 -14.04
#